data_19d71fc1e4378119d20be60fc4f8f86c
#
_entry.id   19d71fc1e4378119d20be60fc4f8f86c
#
_cell.length_a   1.000
_cell.length_b   1.000
_cell.length_c   1.000
_cell.angle_alpha   90.00
_cell.angle_beta   90.00
_cell.angle_gamma   90.00
#
_symmetry.space_group_name_H-M   'P 1'
#
loop_
_entity.id
_entity.type
_entity.pdbx_description
1 polymer ?
#
loop_
_entity_poly.entity_id
_entity_poly.type
_entity_poly.pdbx_seq_one_letter_code
_entity_poly.pdbx_strand_id
1 'polypeptide(L)'
;MIEFSGRLGALKYPFFRRYWLGSFASVGATQLQVMALGWLLFELTESTLMLGYLGAAASIPTLAMTLFGGALADSIDKRKLMLGTSFLMTLLLAWLAVLDYLEIVTPWHIIVIAAAISFITGFDWPARTAIMPSLIERDEMFSAVALSAIVWQSSRMIVPALGGLILVVADTWVAFVLCTAGFFSMFLVMLSMNLKLPGLSSQGSPLEKVAEGVRFIWHEPTFLILTILSFAAMGFGFAYIQLMPAFSAILSLDESGYGFLISATGFGSVAGTLLIGDFQRSKNLGRLMLATALASCFFLYGFTVMTSILKHSDLAFAICIGCVFAASALNSMFMIMALTVLQLRVPEELRGRVLGIHGMCYSFGPLGGLAAGALAGYVTTSGAIAVLASCYVALIAFIALRYSVIRNLSGQTT
;
A
#
# COMPACT_ATOMS: atom_id res chain seq x y z
N MET A 1 -35.39 5.75 12.09
CA MET A 1 -34.54 5.19 11.00
C MET A 1 -33.68 6.33 10.49
N ILE A 2 -32.34 6.17 10.50
CA ILE A 2 -31.44 7.17 9.90
C ILE A 2 -31.61 7.02 8.38
N GLU A 3 -32.13 8.04 7.72
CA GLU A 3 -32.21 8.08 6.25
C GLU A 3 -30.79 8.24 5.71
N PHE A 4 -30.21 7.15 5.24
CA PHE A 4 -28.97 7.16 4.48
C PHE A 4 -29.31 7.53 3.02
N SER A 5 -29.19 8.80 2.66
CA SER A 5 -29.36 9.27 1.28
C SER A 5 -28.02 9.75 0.71
N GLY A 6 -27.83 9.61 -0.59
CA GLY A 6 -26.63 10.08 -1.29
C GLY A 6 -25.35 9.30 -0.95
N ARG A 7 -24.30 9.97 -0.47
CA ARG A 7 -22.95 9.38 -0.25
C ARG A 7 -22.91 8.22 0.74
N LEU A 8 -23.90 8.05 1.59
CA LEU A 8 -24.01 7.00 2.62
C LEU A 8 -25.05 5.93 2.30
N GLY A 9 -25.61 5.94 1.10
CA GLY A 9 -26.71 5.06 0.70
C GLY A 9 -26.42 3.57 0.84
N ALA A 10 -25.18 3.12 0.62
CA ALA A 10 -24.81 1.71 0.78
C ALA A 10 -24.96 1.20 2.23
N LEU A 11 -24.87 2.07 3.25
CA LEU A 11 -25.05 1.66 4.66
C LEU A 11 -26.48 1.27 5.02
N LYS A 12 -27.47 1.52 4.15
CA LYS A 12 -28.84 1.04 4.34
C LYS A 12 -28.93 -0.49 4.27
N TYR A 13 -28.00 -1.15 3.56
CA TYR A 13 -27.96 -2.60 3.41
C TYR A 13 -27.28 -3.25 4.63
N PRO A 14 -28.01 -4.10 5.40
CA PRO A 14 -27.47 -4.66 6.65
C PRO A 14 -26.21 -5.50 6.45
N PHE A 15 -26.11 -6.25 5.35
CA PHE A 15 -24.93 -7.05 5.04
C PHE A 15 -23.72 -6.18 4.70
N PHE A 16 -23.91 -5.14 3.91
CA PHE A 16 -22.84 -4.19 3.60
C PHE A 16 -22.35 -3.45 4.85
N ARG A 17 -23.27 -3.01 5.72
CA ARG A 17 -22.90 -2.34 6.98
C ARG A 17 -22.06 -3.22 7.89
N ARG A 18 -22.42 -4.51 8.06
CA ARG A 18 -21.60 -5.48 8.83
C ARG A 18 -20.25 -5.70 8.19
N TYR A 19 -20.21 -5.88 6.88
CA TYR A 19 -18.99 -6.00 6.11
C TYR A 19 -18.09 -4.78 6.26
N TRP A 20 -18.65 -3.59 6.16
CA TRP A 20 -17.93 -2.33 6.27
C TRP A 20 -17.29 -2.15 7.66
N LEU A 21 -18.03 -2.45 8.74
CA LEU A 21 -17.49 -2.43 10.11
C LEU A 21 -16.38 -3.47 10.32
N GLY A 22 -16.58 -4.70 9.85
CA GLY A 22 -15.54 -5.73 9.88
C GLY A 22 -14.31 -5.36 9.04
N SER A 23 -14.53 -4.69 7.91
CA SER A 23 -13.43 -4.16 7.08
C SER A 23 -12.65 -3.08 7.82
N PHE A 24 -13.31 -2.21 8.58
CA PHE A 24 -12.63 -1.18 9.36
C PHE A 24 -11.67 -1.82 10.38
N ALA A 25 -12.12 -2.84 11.10
CA ALA A 25 -11.30 -3.57 12.06
C ALA A 25 -10.14 -4.32 11.39
N SER A 26 -10.40 -5.06 10.30
CA SER A 26 -9.38 -5.87 9.63
C SER A 26 -8.37 -5.03 8.82
N VAL A 27 -8.79 -3.93 8.20
CA VAL A 27 -7.87 -2.99 7.50
C VAL A 27 -7.04 -2.22 8.52
N GLY A 28 -7.64 -1.81 9.64
CA GLY A 28 -6.90 -1.23 10.77
C GLY A 28 -5.85 -2.20 11.29
N ALA A 29 -6.22 -3.47 11.50
CA ALA A 29 -5.28 -4.53 11.87
C ALA A 29 -4.13 -4.69 10.87
N THR A 30 -4.40 -4.58 9.55
CA THR A 30 -3.35 -4.64 8.53
C THR A 30 -2.35 -3.49 8.68
N GLN A 31 -2.81 -2.25 8.93
CA GLN A 31 -1.91 -1.12 9.10
C GLN A 31 -1.06 -1.24 10.39
N LEU A 32 -1.69 -1.65 11.48
CA LEU A 32 -1.01 -1.88 12.76
C LEU A 32 0.02 -3.02 12.65
N GLN A 33 -0.34 -4.12 11.99
CA GLN A 33 0.53 -5.26 11.75
C GLN A 33 1.80 -4.89 10.98
N VAL A 34 1.66 -4.15 9.86
CA VAL A 34 2.80 -3.73 9.04
C VAL A 34 3.77 -2.88 9.87
N MET A 35 3.23 -1.98 10.68
CA MET A 35 4.00 -1.14 11.58
C MET A 35 4.69 -1.96 12.67
N ALA A 36 3.95 -2.80 13.41
CA ALA A 36 4.46 -3.59 14.53
C ALA A 36 5.52 -4.62 14.09
N LEU A 37 5.34 -5.28 12.93
CA LEU A 37 6.34 -6.20 12.37
C LEU A 37 7.66 -5.48 12.05
N GLY A 38 7.58 -4.28 11.47
CA GLY A 38 8.76 -3.46 11.16
C GLY A 38 9.49 -3.02 12.42
N TRP A 39 8.74 -2.56 13.43
CA TRP A 39 9.30 -2.14 14.71
C TRP A 39 9.97 -3.31 15.44
N LEU A 40 9.25 -4.38 15.71
CA LEU A 40 9.76 -5.56 16.44
C LEU A 40 10.99 -6.17 15.74
N LEU A 41 10.97 -6.29 14.40
CA LEU A 41 12.11 -6.82 13.67
C LEU A 41 13.34 -5.92 13.82
N PHE A 42 13.16 -4.61 13.77
CA PHE A 42 14.26 -3.67 13.93
C PHE A 42 14.78 -3.64 15.38
N GLU A 43 13.90 -3.70 16.36
CA GLU A 43 14.25 -3.78 17.78
C GLU A 43 15.10 -5.02 18.09
N LEU A 44 14.76 -6.17 17.49
CA LEU A 44 15.50 -7.43 17.68
C LEU A 44 16.85 -7.48 16.94
N THR A 45 17.02 -6.69 15.87
CA THR A 45 18.17 -6.88 14.95
C THR A 45 19.02 -5.65 14.72
N GLU A 46 18.47 -4.46 14.96
CA GLU A 46 19.05 -3.15 14.60
C GLU A 46 19.53 -3.10 13.12
N SER A 47 18.97 -3.96 12.26
CA SER A 47 19.44 -4.21 10.90
C SER A 47 18.48 -3.69 9.84
N THR A 48 18.95 -2.74 9.04
CA THR A 48 18.23 -2.27 7.85
C THR A 48 18.08 -3.34 6.79
N LEU A 49 19.03 -4.29 6.70
CA LEU A 49 18.95 -5.43 5.78
C LEU A 49 17.81 -6.37 6.17
N MET A 50 17.58 -6.61 7.47
CA MET A 50 16.45 -7.41 7.95
C MET A 50 15.12 -6.74 7.64
N LEU A 51 15.01 -5.41 7.76
CA LEU A 51 13.85 -4.65 7.27
C LEU A 51 13.65 -4.83 5.75
N GLY A 52 14.73 -4.89 5.00
CA GLY A 52 14.70 -5.23 3.57
C GLY A 52 14.16 -6.63 3.31
N TYR A 53 14.59 -7.65 4.05
CA TYR A 53 14.05 -9.01 3.96
C TYR A 53 12.56 -9.08 4.33
N LEU A 54 12.13 -8.31 5.35
CA LEU A 54 10.71 -8.16 5.67
C LEU A 54 9.93 -7.59 4.48
N GLY A 55 10.47 -6.57 3.82
CA GLY A 55 9.88 -6.00 2.61
C GLY A 55 9.75 -7.02 1.47
N ALA A 56 10.79 -7.83 1.24
CA ALA A 56 10.75 -8.91 0.25
C ALA A 56 9.71 -9.98 0.62
N ALA A 57 9.66 -10.39 1.88
CA ALA A 57 8.68 -11.34 2.41
C ALA A 57 7.24 -10.83 2.28
N ALA A 58 7.02 -9.52 2.46
CA ALA A 58 5.73 -8.89 2.27
C ALA A 58 5.31 -8.73 0.80
N SER A 59 6.25 -8.71 -0.15
CA SER A 59 5.98 -8.40 -1.55
C SER A 59 5.99 -9.60 -2.48
N ILE A 60 7.00 -10.46 -2.38
CA ILE A 60 7.22 -11.54 -3.35
C ILE A 60 6.04 -12.52 -3.38
N PRO A 61 5.51 -13.02 -2.23
CA PRO A 61 4.34 -13.89 -2.27
C PRO A 61 3.08 -13.20 -2.82
N THR A 62 2.85 -11.92 -2.47
CA THR A 62 1.70 -11.17 -2.99
C THR A 62 1.80 -10.99 -4.50
N LEU A 63 2.98 -10.66 -5.05
CA LEU A 63 3.20 -10.55 -6.50
C LEU A 63 2.93 -11.89 -7.20
N ALA A 64 3.47 -12.99 -6.67
CA ALA A 64 3.23 -14.31 -7.21
C ALA A 64 1.73 -14.65 -7.21
N MET A 65 1.04 -14.36 -6.10
CA MET A 65 -0.40 -14.67 -5.98
C MET A 65 -1.26 -13.73 -6.81
N THR A 66 -0.86 -12.48 -7.04
CA THR A 66 -1.60 -11.59 -7.96
C THR A 66 -1.60 -12.13 -9.39
N LEU A 67 -0.50 -12.77 -9.81
CA LEU A 67 -0.41 -13.40 -11.14
C LEU A 67 -1.23 -14.71 -11.24
N PHE A 68 -1.20 -15.55 -10.22
CA PHE A 68 -1.79 -16.89 -10.24
C PHE A 68 -3.10 -17.00 -9.47
N GLY A 69 -3.26 -16.20 -8.42
CA GLY A 69 -4.36 -16.29 -7.47
C GLY A 69 -5.70 -15.77 -8.00
N GLY A 70 -5.70 -14.88 -9.00
CA GLY A 70 -6.93 -14.33 -9.56
C GLY A 70 -7.86 -15.40 -10.12
N ALA A 71 -7.34 -16.34 -10.90
CA ALA A 71 -8.14 -17.46 -11.46
C ALA A 71 -8.62 -18.43 -10.38
N LEU A 72 -7.81 -18.68 -9.35
CA LEU A 72 -8.21 -19.54 -8.25
C LEU A 72 -9.27 -18.84 -7.40
N ALA A 73 -9.08 -17.55 -7.11
CA ALA A 73 -10.06 -16.73 -6.40
C ALA A 73 -11.40 -16.64 -7.16
N ASP A 74 -11.38 -16.62 -8.49
CA ASP A 74 -12.60 -16.62 -9.31
C ASP A 74 -13.39 -17.93 -9.25
N SER A 75 -12.73 -19.06 -9.07
CA SER A 75 -13.35 -20.38 -9.01
C SER A 75 -13.96 -20.74 -7.64
N ILE A 76 -13.54 -20.07 -6.57
CA ILE A 76 -13.96 -20.35 -5.19
C ILE A 76 -15.10 -19.39 -4.79
N ASP A 77 -16.01 -19.90 -3.94
CA ASP A 77 -17.00 -19.04 -3.27
C ASP A 77 -16.30 -17.92 -2.48
N LYS A 78 -16.59 -16.66 -2.83
CA LYS A 78 -15.92 -15.47 -2.29
C LYS A 78 -16.04 -15.37 -0.76
N ARG A 79 -17.20 -15.79 -0.21
CA ARG A 79 -17.42 -15.83 1.23
C ARG A 79 -16.52 -16.87 1.90
N LYS A 80 -16.42 -18.08 1.32
CA LYS A 80 -15.55 -19.14 1.87
C LYS A 80 -14.08 -18.72 1.82
N LEU A 81 -13.68 -18.05 0.73
CA LEU A 81 -12.33 -17.56 0.58
C LEU A 81 -12.01 -16.52 1.66
N MET A 82 -12.89 -15.53 1.88
CA MET A 82 -12.70 -14.52 2.93
C MET A 82 -12.76 -15.11 4.36
N LEU A 83 -13.58 -16.14 4.58
CA LEU A 83 -13.56 -16.88 5.85
C LEU A 83 -12.21 -17.54 6.09
N GLY A 84 -11.71 -18.25 5.08
CA GLY A 84 -10.41 -18.94 5.16
C GLY A 84 -9.24 -17.96 5.37
N THR A 85 -9.19 -16.89 4.58
CA THR A 85 -8.12 -15.88 4.70
C THR A 85 -8.15 -15.17 6.05
N SER A 86 -9.33 -14.71 6.53
CA SER A 86 -9.45 -14.05 7.83
C SER A 86 -9.12 -14.99 9.00
N PHE A 87 -9.51 -16.27 8.92
CA PHE A 87 -9.18 -17.27 9.93
C PHE A 87 -7.67 -17.53 9.99
N LEU A 88 -7.03 -17.75 8.84
CA LEU A 88 -5.58 -17.98 8.77
C LEU A 88 -4.78 -16.76 9.26
N MET A 89 -5.20 -15.54 8.89
CA MET A 89 -4.61 -14.31 9.42
C MET A 89 -4.73 -14.23 10.94
N THR A 90 -5.91 -14.56 11.49
CA THR A 90 -6.13 -14.60 12.94
C THR A 90 -5.17 -15.57 13.62
N LEU A 91 -4.99 -16.79 13.07
CA LEU A 91 -4.10 -17.79 13.65
C LEU A 91 -2.63 -17.36 13.60
N LEU A 92 -2.17 -16.81 12.47
CA LEU A 92 -0.78 -16.40 12.31
C LEU A 92 -0.42 -15.24 13.26
N LEU A 93 -1.32 -14.27 13.41
CA LEU A 93 -1.10 -13.11 14.29
C LEU A 93 -1.24 -13.51 15.77
N ALA A 94 -2.16 -14.40 16.11
CA ALA A 94 -2.26 -14.95 17.45
C ALA A 94 -0.99 -15.75 17.82
N TRP A 95 -0.48 -16.54 16.88
CA TRP A 95 0.77 -17.29 17.09
C TRP A 95 1.94 -16.32 17.30
N LEU A 96 2.06 -15.26 16.48
CA LEU A 96 3.11 -14.26 16.66
C LEU A 96 2.97 -13.53 18.00
N ALA A 97 1.75 -13.18 18.42
CA ALA A 97 1.51 -12.55 19.72
C ALA A 97 1.97 -13.45 20.89
N VAL A 98 1.74 -14.77 20.78
CA VAL A 98 2.20 -15.72 21.81
C VAL A 98 3.72 -15.85 21.81
N LEU A 99 4.37 -15.93 20.65
CA LEU A 99 5.83 -16.01 20.56
C LEU A 99 6.50 -14.76 21.16
N ASP A 100 5.92 -13.58 20.91
CA ASP A 100 6.41 -12.32 21.40
C ASP A 100 6.18 -12.18 22.92
N TYR A 101 4.98 -12.52 23.41
CA TYR A 101 4.66 -12.54 24.85
C TYR A 101 5.58 -13.47 25.65
N LEU A 102 5.99 -14.60 25.06
CA LEU A 102 6.90 -15.56 25.70
C LEU A 102 8.39 -15.20 25.51
N GLU A 103 8.68 -14.08 24.86
CA GLU A 103 10.04 -13.59 24.55
C GLU A 103 10.89 -14.62 23.74
N ILE A 104 10.25 -15.52 23.01
CA ILE A 104 10.90 -16.54 22.15
C ILE A 104 10.83 -16.22 20.66
N VAL A 105 10.31 -15.04 20.31
CA VAL A 105 10.25 -14.57 18.93
C VAL A 105 11.66 -14.37 18.38
N THR A 106 11.87 -14.80 17.12
CA THR A 106 13.13 -14.62 16.42
C THR A 106 12.87 -13.82 15.13
N PRO A 107 13.87 -13.15 14.57
CA PRO A 107 13.73 -12.42 13.30
C PRO A 107 13.15 -13.28 12.18
N TRP A 108 13.50 -14.56 12.11
CA TRP A 108 12.98 -15.49 11.11
C TRP A 108 11.51 -15.86 11.30
N HIS A 109 11.03 -15.94 12.56
CA HIS A 109 9.58 -16.08 12.81
C HIS A 109 8.81 -14.93 12.18
N ILE A 110 9.27 -13.69 12.36
CA ILE A 110 8.65 -12.49 11.81
C ILE A 110 8.64 -12.54 10.27
N ILE A 111 9.77 -12.84 9.64
CA ILE A 111 9.90 -12.90 8.18
C ILE A 111 9.01 -14.00 7.57
N VAL A 112 9.00 -15.20 8.17
CA VAL A 112 8.19 -16.33 7.67
C VAL A 112 6.69 -16.03 7.84
N ILE A 113 6.30 -15.49 8.99
CA ILE A 113 4.89 -15.10 9.22
C ILE A 113 4.48 -13.98 8.27
N ALA A 114 5.33 -12.98 8.04
CA ALA A 114 5.07 -11.92 7.07
C ALA A 114 4.90 -12.48 5.65
N ALA A 115 5.72 -13.44 5.24
CA ALA A 115 5.59 -14.11 3.95
C ALA A 115 4.27 -14.90 3.84
N ALA A 116 3.88 -15.61 4.90
CA ALA A 116 2.61 -16.34 4.96
C ALA A 116 1.40 -15.40 4.89
N ILE A 117 1.43 -14.30 5.63
CA ILE A 117 0.41 -13.24 5.59
C ILE A 117 0.32 -12.64 4.18
N SER A 118 1.47 -12.34 3.55
CA SER A 118 1.56 -11.81 2.21
C SER A 118 0.93 -12.76 1.17
N PHE A 119 1.21 -14.05 1.29
CA PHE A 119 0.59 -15.09 0.46
C PHE A 119 -0.94 -15.09 0.60
N ILE A 120 -1.45 -15.06 1.82
CA ILE A 120 -2.89 -15.03 2.10
C ILE A 120 -3.53 -13.75 1.57
N THR A 121 -2.87 -12.60 1.71
CA THR A 121 -3.35 -11.29 1.24
C THR A 121 -3.54 -11.27 -0.28
N GLY A 122 -2.71 -12.01 -1.02
CA GLY A 122 -2.86 -12.16 -2.48
C GLY A 122 -4.20 -12.75 -2.91
N PHE A 123 -4.86 -13.54 -2.04
CA PHE A 123 -6.22 -14.05 -2.26
C PHE A 123 -7.30 -13.17 -1.63
N ASP A 124 -7.01 -12.55 -0.50
CA ASP A 124 -7.98 -11.75 0.24
C ASP A 124 -8.43 -10.50 -0.53
N TRP A 125 -7.49 -9.79 -1.17
CA TRP A 125 -7.77 -8.58 -1.90
C TRP A 125 -8.77 -8.75 -3.07
N PRO A 126 -8.58 -9.72 -3.99
CA PRO A 126 -9.56 -10.01 -5.03
C PRO A 126 -10.93 -10.43 -4.46
N ALA A 127 -10.94 -11.22 -3.38
CA ALA A 127 -12.18 -11.64 -2.74
C ALA A 127 -12.97 -10.46 -2.17
N ARG A 128 -12.29 -9.51 -1.50
CA ARG A 128 -12.91 -8.28 -0.95
C ARG A 128 -13.53 -7.40 -2.04
N THR A 129 -12.86 -7.25 -3.17
CA THR A 129 -13.41 -6.45 -4.28
C THR A 129 -14.57 -7.15 -4.96
N ALA A 130 -14.52 -8.47 -5.09
CA ALA A 130 -15.53 -9.26 -5.77
C ALA A 130 -16.81 -9.50 -4.93
N ILE A 131 -16.73 -9.43 -3.59
CA ILE A 131 -17.93 -9.61 -2.73
C ILE A 131 -18.80 -8.35 -2.68
N MET A 132 -18.21 -7.15 -2.83
CA MET A 132 -18.89 -5.87 -2.65
C MET A 132 -20.15 -5.72 -3.51
N PRO A 133 -20.17 -6.03 -4.83
CA PRO A 133 -21.37 -5.93 -5.66
C PRO A 133 -22.51 -6.85 -5.23
N SER A 134 -22.20 -7.89 -4.46
CA SER A 134 -23.22 -8.85 -3.97
C SER A 134 -23.89 -8.42 -2.67
N LEU A 135 -23.40 -7.35 -2.04
CA LEU A 135 -23.90 -6.85 -0.76
C LEU A 135 -24.84 -5.66 -0.91
N ILE A 136 -24.93 -5.08 -2.10
CA ILE A 136 -25.67 -3.84 -2.41
C ILE A 136 -26.36 -3.92 -3.77
N GLU A 137 -27.29 -3.01 -4.03
CA GLU A 137 -27.83 -2.80 -5.37
C GLU A 137 -26.86 -1.96 -6.24
N ARG A 138 -26.95 -2.10 -7.57
CA ARG A 138 -26.04 -1.44 -8.53
C ARG A 138 -26.00 0.08 -8.38
N ASP A 139 -27.11 0.69 -8.06
CA ASP A 139 -27.24 2.15 -7.91
C ASP A 139 -26.45 2.71 -6.73
N GLU A 140 -26.15 1.87 -5.73
CA GLU A 140 -25.37 2.26 -4.55
C GLU A 140 -23.88 1.89 -4.65
N MET A 141 -23.43 1.38 -5.81
CA MET A 141 -22.02 0.97 -6.00
C MET A 141 -21.06 2.11 -5.75
N PHE A 142 -21.37 3.33 -6.20
CA PHE A 142 -20.54 4.51 -5.96
C PHE A 142 -20.36 4.80 -4.46
N SER A 143 -21.48 4.74 -3.69
CA SER A 143 -21.46 4.90 -2.23
C SER A 143 -20.61 3.84 -1.55
N ALA A 144 -20.70 2.57 -1.97
CA ALA A 144 -19.93 1.47 -1.39
C ALA A 144 -18.43 1.60 -1.67
N VAL A 145 -18.05 1.97 -2.89
CA VAL A 145 -16.64 2.21 -3.26
C VAL A 145 -16.08 3.39 -2.46
N ALA A 146 -16.84 4.49 -2.34
CA ALA A 146 -16.41 5.65 -1.56
C ALA A 146 -16.21 5.31 -0.07
N LEU A 147 -17.15 4.56 0.52
CA LEU A 147 -17.08 4.10 1.91
C LEU A 147 -15.88 3.15 2.13
N SER A 148 -15.59 2.28 1.17
CA SER A 148 -14.42 1.41 1.23
C SER A 148 -13.11 2.21 1.14
N ALA A 149 -13.05 3.22 0.28
CA ALA A 149 -11.91 4.13 0.20
C ALA A 149 -11.67 4.87 1.52
N ILE A 150 -12.74 5.31 2.20
CA ILE A 150 -12.66 5.93 3.53
C ILE A 150 -12.00 4.97 4.53
N VAL A 151 -12.39 3.69 4.56
CA VAL A 151 -11.79 2.70 5.47
C VAL A 151 -10.28 2.62 5.26
N TRP A 152 -9.82 2.44 4.01
CA TRP A 152 -8.39 2.31 3.70
C TRP A 152 -7.61 3.58 4.02
N GLN A 153 -8.12 4.73 3.62
CA GLN A 153 -7.42 6.00 3.81
C GLN A 153 -7.38 6.42 5.27
N SER A 154 -8.49 6.32 6.01
CA SER A 154 -8.50 6.65 7.44
C SER A 154 -7.64 5.70 8.27
N SER A 155 -7.66 4.39 7.98
CA SER A 155 -6.79 3.43 8.66
C SER A 155 -5.31 3.74 8.42
N ARG A 156 -4.92 4.05 7.18
CA ARG A 156 -3.54 4.39 6.83
C ARG A 156 -3.06 5.69 7.49
N MET A 157 -3.97 6.65 7.71
CA MET A 157 -3.66 7.93 8.35
C MET A 157 -3.53 7.80 9.87
N ILE A 158 -4.48 7.11 10.50
CA ILE A 158 -4.70 7.19 11.94
C ILE A 158 -4.06 6.02 12.69
N VAL A 159 -4.15 4.81 12.12
CA VAL A 159 -3.74 3.61 12.85
C VAL A 159 -2.25 3.57 13.18
N PRO A 160 -1.30 4.01 12.31
CA PRO A 160 0.10 4.01 12.69
C PRO A 160 0.40 4.95 13.86
N ALA A 161 -0.24 6.14 13.94
CA ALA A 161 -0.06 7.03 15.09
C ALA A 161 -0.62 6.42 16.38
N LEU A 162 -1.83 5.83 16.32
CA LEU A 162 -2.39 5.11 17.47
C LEU A 162 -1.55 3.89 17.83
N GLY A 163 -1.04 3.18 16.84
CA GLY A 163 -0.15 2.04 17.03
C GLY A 163 1.14 2.42 17.75
N GLY A 164 1.77 3.52 17.35
CA GLY A 164 2.94 4.06 18.07
C GLY A 164 2.65 4.40 19.52
N LEU A 165 1.51 5.06 19.80
CA LEU A 165 1.08 5.36 21.15
C LEU A 165 0.79 4.09 21.98
N ILE A 166 0.23 3.05 21.34
CA ILE A 166 0.01 1.76 22.01
C ILE A 166 1.34 1.12 22.37
N LEU A 167 2.32 1.13 21.46
CA LEU A 167 3.63 0.53 21.71
C LEU A 167 4.42 1.24 22.82
N VAL A 168 4.21 2.54 23.05
CA VAL A 168 4.82 3.28 24.20
C VAL A 168 4.29 2.79 25.55
N VAL A 169 3.01 2.39 25.63
CA VAL A 169 2.37 2.02 26.91
C VAL A 169 2.23 0.51 27.08
N ALA A 170 2.50 -0.26 26.04
CA ALA A 170 2.35 -1.72 26.04
C ALA A 170 3.35 -2.34 25.06
N ASP A 171 3.76 -3.57 25.35
CA ASP A 171 4.68 -4.32 24.51
C ASP A 171 4.07 -4.65 23.12
N THR A 172 4.92 -5.04 22.16
CA THR A 172 4.55 -5.35 20.79
C THR A 172 3.52 -6.48 20.67
N TRP A 173 3.54 -7.46 21.60
CA TRP A 173 2.55 -8.55 21.61
C TRP A 173 1.11 -8.04 21.74
N VAL A 174 0.87 -6.92 22.45
CA VAL A 174 -0.47 -6.31 22.56
C VAL A 174 -0.95 -5.81 21.20
N ALA A 175 -0.06 -5.20 20.41
CA ALA A 175 -0.40 -4.80 19.06
C ALA A 175 -0.81 -6.01 18.19
N PHE A 176 -0.12 -7.15 18.31
CA PHE A 176 -0.49 -8.38 17.58
C PHE A 176 -1.80 -9.00 18.09
N VAL A 177 -2.12 -8.90 19.37
CA VAL A 177 -3.44 -9.29 19.91
C VAL A 177 -4.54 -8.41 19.31
N LEU A 178 -4.34 -7.11 19.21
CA LEU A 178 -5.30 -6.20 18.57
C LEU A 178 -5.46 -6.51 17.07
N CYS A 179 -4.38 -6.84 16.39
CA CYS A 179 -4.44 -7.31 14.99
C CYS A 179 -5.24 -8.61 14.87
N THR A 180 -5.00 -9.56 15.77
CA THR A 180 -5.74 -10.84 15.87
C THR A 180 -7.24 -10.57 16.04
N ALA A 181 -7.62 -9.70 16.98
CA ALA A 181 -9.02 -9.31 17.21
C ALA A 181 -9.65 -8.66 15.98
N GLY A 182 -8.89 -7.83 15.24
CA GLY A 182 -9.36 -7.19 14.01
C GLY A 182 -9.70 -8.19 12.91
N PHE A 183 -8.82 -9.18 12.64
CA PHE A 183 -9.09 -10.22 11.65
C PHE A 183 -10.14 -11.23 12.13
N PHE A 184 -10.16 -11.57 13.42
CA PHE A 184 -11.18 -12.41 14.01
C PHE A 184 -12.58 -11.77 13.92
N SER A 185 -12.69 -10.45 14.11
CA SER A 185 -13.96 -9.75 13.93
C SER A 185 -14.46 -9.88 12.48
N MET A 186 -13.58 -9.77 11.48
CA MET A 186 -13.94 -9.98 10.08
C MET A 186 -14.36 -11.43 9.80
N PHE A 187 -13.68 -12.41 10.39
CA PHE A 187 -14.07 -13.81 10.33
C PHE A 187 -15.48 -14.03 10.87
N LEU A 188 -15.81 -13.47 12.05
CA LEU A 188 -17.16 -13.56 12.64
C LEU A 188 -18.21 -12.87 11.77
N VAL A 189 -17.90 -11.72 11.19
CA VAL A 189 -18.77 -11.03 10.25
C VAL A 189 -19.07 -11.92 9.05
N MET A 190 -18.06 -12.51 8.42
CA MET A 190 -18.26 -13.42 7.29
C MET A 190 -19.00 -14.70 7.68
N LEU A 191 -18.79 -15.20 8.88
CA LEU A 191 -19.50 -16.37 9.42
C LEU A 191 -21.00 -16.06 9.59
N SER A 192 -21.33 -14.86 10.07
CA SER A 192 -22.72 -14.41 10.29
C SER A 192 -23.52 -14.15 9.01
N MET A 193 -22.85 -14.03 7.85
CA MET A 193 -23.48 -13.78 6.56
C MET A 193 -23.78 -15.09 5.85
N ASN A 194 -25.04 -15.45 5.72
CA ASN A 194 -25.44 -16.65 4.96
C ASN A 194 -25.65 -16.32 3.47
N LEU A 195 -24.56 -15.92 2.79
CA LEU A 195 -24.56 -15.61 1.37
C LEU A 195 -23.93 -16.76 0.59
N LYS A 196 -24.60 -17.24 -0.43
CA LYS A 196 -24.02 -18.16 -1.42
C LYS A 196 -23.54 -17.32 -2.60
N LEU A 197 -22.23 -17.20 -2.76
CA LEU A 197 -21.61 -16.42 -3.82
C LEU A 197 -20.76 -17.39 -4.68
N PRO A 198 -21.39 -18.08 -5.64
CA PRO A 198 -20.69 -19.03 -6.48
C PRO A 198 -19.55 -18.35 -7.22
N GLY A 199 -18.44 -19.05 -7.36
CA GLY A 199 -17.33 -18.63 -8.20
C GLY A 199 -17.79 -18.47 -9.64
N LEU A 200 -17.31 -17.44 -10.31
CA LEU A 200 -17.50 -17.27 -11.74
C LEU A 200 -16.39 -18.05 -12.44
N SER A 201 -16.74 -18.98 -13.33
CA SER A 201 -15.74 -19.66 -14.15
C SER A 201 -15.15 -18.65 -15.14
N SER A 202 -13.92 -18.22 -14.89
CA SER A 202 -13.16 -17.38 -15.81
C SER A 202 -12.66 -18.26 -16.98
N GLN A 203 -13.11 -18.00 -18.19
CA GLN A 203 -12.57 -18.68 -19.40
C GLN A 203 -11.17 -18.13 -19.74
N GLY A 204 -10.25 -19.00 -20.10
CA GLY A 204 -8.88 -18.70 -20.53
C GLY A 204 -7.81 -18.77 -19.43
N SER A 205 -6.58 -19.03 -19.83
CA SER A 205 -5.43 -19.12 -18.93
C SER A 205 -5.10 -17.74 -18.35
N PRO A 206 -4.89 -17.64 -17.00
CA PRO A 206 -4.47 -16.40 -16.36
C PRO A 206 -3.16 -15.84 -16.95
N LEU A 207 -2.22 -16.74 -17.27
CA LEU A 207 -0.93 -16.36 -17.85
C LEU A 207 -1.09 -15.74 -19.24
N GLU A 208 -2.01 -16.27 -20.06
CA GLU A 208 -2.31 -15.70 -21.39
C GLU A 208 -2.88 -14.29 -21.27
N LYS A 209 -3.80 -14.08 -20.32
CA LYS A 209 -4.38 -12.75 -20.06
C LYS A 209 -3.32 -11.73 -19.60
N VAL A 210 -2.42 -12.15 -18.73
CA VAL A 210 -1.29 -11.30 -18.28
C VAL A 210 -0.35 -11.04 -19.45
N ALA A 211 0.03 -12.06 -20.22
CA ALA A 211 0.92 -11.92 -21.37
C ALA A 211 0.35 -10.95 -22.42
N GLU A 212 -0.97 -10.98 -22.65
CA GLU A 212 -1.64 -10.07 -23.59
C GLU A 212 -1.60 -8.61 -23.05
N GLY A 213 -1.85 -8.40 -21.76
CA GLY A 213 -1.71 -7.09 -21.13
C GLY A 213 -0.28 -6.54 -21.21
N VAL A 214 0.73 -7.39 -20.92
CA VAL A 214 2.16 -7.03 -21.05
C VAL A 214 2.51 -6.70 -22.50
N ARG A 215 2.04 -7.51 -23.45
CA ARG A 215 2.27 -7.25 -24.88
C ARG A 215 1.71 -5.90 -25.30
N PHE A 216 0.49 -5.56 -24.89
CA PHE A 216 -0.12 -4.26 -25.17
C PHE A 216 0.71 -3.12 -24.59
N ILE A 217 1.05 -3.20 -23.28
CA ILE A 217 1.87 -2.19 -22.61
C ILE A 217 3.20 -1.99 -23.34
N TRP A 218 3.84 -3.07 -23.79
CA TRP A 218 5.14 -3.01 -24.47
C TRP A 218 5.09 -2.31 -25.84
N HIS A 219 4.00 -2.44 -26.59
CA HIS A 219 3.86 -1.84 -27.90
C HIS A 219 3.36 -0.38 -27.87
N GLU A 220 2.79 0.04 -26.74
CA GLU A 220 2.24 1.39 -26.56
C GLU A 220 3.17 2.25 -25.68
N PRO A 221 3.97 3.17 -26.28
CA PRO A 221 5.00 3.91 -25.54
C PRO A 221 4.46 4.66 -24.32
N THR A 222 3.25 5.22 -24.39
CA THR A 222 2.63 5.92 -23.25
C THR A 222 2.39 4.97 -22.08
N PHE A 223 1.85 3.78 -22.35
CA PHE A 223 1.58 2.78 -21.32
C PHE A 223 2.86 2.21 -20.72
N LEU A 224 3.85 1.91 -21.57
CA LEU A 224 5.15 1.40 -21.11
C LEU A 224 5.83 2.40 -20.18
N ILE A 225 5.92 3.66 -20.57
CA ILE A 225 6.62 4.69 -19.79
C ILE A 225 5.88 4.97 -18.48
N LEU A 226 4.54 5.12 -18.50
CA LEU A 226 3.77 5.34 -17.29
C LEU A 226 3.87 4.16 -16.32
N THR A 227 3.87 2.94 -16.85
CA THR A 227 4.04 1.73 -16.04
C THR A 227 5.44 1.72 -15.40
N ILE A 228 6.51 1.93 -16.16
CA ILE A 228 7.88 1.99 -15.64
C ILE A 228 8.02 3.09 -14.58
N LEU A 229 7.49 4.30 -14.83
CA LEU A 229 7.52 5.38 -13.86
C LEU A 229 6.74 5.05 -12.58
N SER A 230 5.61 4.34 -12.67
CA SER A 230 4.82 3.94 -11.51
C SER A 230 5.54 2.87 -10.66
N PHE A 231 6.19 1.91 -11.31
CA PHE A 231 7.03 0.94 -10.61
C PHE A 231 8.24 1.61 -9.95
N ALA A 232 8.88 2.56 -10.63
CA ALA A 232 9.97 3.34 -10.06
C ALA A 232 9.52 4.27 -8.92
N ALA A 233 8.34 4.90 -9.05
CA ALA A 233 7.74 5.71 -8.00
C ALA A 233 7.52 4.91 -6.71
N MET A 234 7.03 3.68 -6.84
CA MET A 234 6.86 2.78 -5.70
C MET A 234 8.22 2.26 -5.20
N GLY A 235 9.05 1.68 -6.08
CA GLY A 235 10.29 1.03 -5.69
C GLY A 235 11.38 1.99 -5.19
N PHE A 236 11.42 3.21 -5.69
CA PHE A 236 12.43 4.21 -5.28
C PHE A 236 11.83 5.32 -4.43
N GLY A 237 10.63 5.79 -4.80
CA GLY A 237 9.97 6.92 -4.13
C GLY A 237 9.31 6.56 -2.80
N PHE A 238 8.92 5.30 -2.57
CA PHE A 238 8.32 4.83 -1.31
C PHE A 238 9.19 3.84 -0.51
N ALA A 239 10.40 3.50 -1.00
CA ALA A 239 11.32 2.59 -0.32
C ALA A 239 11.65 3.01 1.13
N TYR A 240 11.67 4.32 1.41
CA TYR A 240 11.99 4.87 2.72
C TYR A 240 11.00 4.41 3.82
N ILE A 241 9.75 4.11 3.47
CA ILE A 241 8.74 3.66 4.44
C ILE A 241 9.19 2.35 5.10
N GLN A 242 9.82 1.44 4.34
CA GLN A 242 10.29 0.16 4.85
C GLN A 242 11.43 0.34 5.88
N LEU A 243 12.23 1.40 5.74
CA LEU A 243 13.34 1.70 6.66
C LEU A 243 12.95 2.69 7.76
N MET A 244 11.66 3.03 7.91
CA MET A 244 11.20 4.03 8.87
C MET A 244 11.57 3.69 10.33
N PRO A 245 11.58 2.41 10.80
CA PRO A 245 12.09 2.09 12.13
C PRO A 245 13.56 2.52 12.33
N ALA A 246 14.41 2.29 11.33
CA ALA A 246 15.81 2.73 11.37
C ALA A 246 15.96 4.26 11.39
N PHE A 247 15.08 4.99 10.69
CA PHE A 247 15.07 6.46 10.76
C PHE A 247 14.59 6.97 12.12
N SER A 248 13.65 6.29 12.76
CA SER A 248 13.26 6.62 14.14
C SER A 248 14.44 6.49 15.11
N ALA A 249 15.22 5.42 14.99
CA ALA A 249 16.43 5.24 15.79
C ALA A 249 17.48 6.34 15.52
N ILE A 250 17.69 6.71 14.23
CA ILE A 250 18.62 7.80 13.86
C ILE A 250 18.20 9.14 14.48
N LEU A 251 16.90 9.41 14.55
CA LEU A 251 16.32 10.62 15.13
C LEU A 251 16.15 10.51 16.66
N SER A 252 16.49 9.36 17.26
CA SER A 252 16.27 9.04 18.69
C SER A 252 14.81 9.21 19.14
N LEU A 253 13.90 8.78 18.27
CA LEU A 253 12.48 8.78 18.55
C LEU A 253 12.06 7.45 19.18
N ASP A 254 11.06 7.53 20.02
CA ASP A 254 10.33 6.39 20.55
C ASP A 254 9.35 5.80 19.51
N GLU A 255 8.56 4.82 19.93
CA GLU A 255 7.53 4.15 19.13
C GLU A 255 6.48 5.15 18.65
N SER A 256 6.15 6.17 19.45
CA SER A 256 5.18 7.20 19.07
C SER A 256 5.70 8.05 17.90
N GLY A 257 6.96 8.45 17.96
CA GLY A 257 7.63 9.18 16.89
C GLY A 257 7.66 8.40 15.58
N TYR A 258 7.91 7.09 15.65
CA TYR A 258 7.81 6.17 14.51
C TYR A 258 6.39 6.16 13.93
N GLY A 259 5.37 6.00 14.79
CA GLY A 259 3.98 6.02 14.40
C GLY A 259 3.57 7.33 13.72
N PHE A 260 4.01 8.47 14.24
CA PHE A 260 3.75 9.78 13.63
C PHE A 260 4.42 9.95 12.24
N LEU A 261 5.66 9.48 12.06
CA LEU A 261 6.33 9.50 10.76
C LEU A 261 5.57 8.69 9.70
N ILE A 262 5.10 7.47 10.04
CA ILE A 262 4.30 6.67 9.11
C ILE A 262 2.95 7.33 8.85
N SER A 263 2.27 7.83 9.88
CA SER A 263 0.99 8.54 9.72
C SER A 263 1.12 9.76 8.84
N ALA A 264 2.22 10.52 8.95
CA ALA A 264 2.48 11.66 8.07
C ALA A 264 2.52 11.27 6.59
N THR A 265 3.04 10.07 6.25
CA THR A 265 2.99 9.55 4.87
C THR A 265 1.55 9.27 4.43
N GLY A 266 0.71 8.73 5.33
CA GLY A 266 -0.71 8.49 5.09
C GLY A 266 -1.48 9.78 4.85
N PHE A 267 -1.31 10.77 5.74
CA PHE A 267 -1.91 12.10 5.61
C PHE A 267 -1.47 12.78 4.31
N GLY A 268 -0.17 12.72 3.96
CA GLY A 268 0.37 13.23 2.71
C GLY A 268 -0.31 12.59 1.49
N SER A 269 -0.43 11.25 1.48
CA SER A 269 -1.07 10.52 0.37
C SER A 269 -2.53 10.96 0.17
N VAL A 270 -3.28 11.15 1.25
CA VAL A 270 -4.67 11.63 1.20
C VAL A 270 -4.72 13.08 0.71
N ALA A 271 -3.87 13.96 1.24
CA ALA A 271 -3.78 15.35 0.80
C ALA A 271 -3.46 15.43 -0.69
N GLY A 272 -2.49 14.65 -1.20
CA GLY A 272 -2.18 14.57 -2.62
C GLY A 272 -3.37 14.12 -3.47
N THR A 273 -4.14 13.14 -2.97
CA THR A 273 -5.37 12.67 -3.64
C THR A 273 -6.43 13.75 -3.73
N LEU A 274 -6.60 14.55 -2.68
CA LEU A 274 -7.61 15.63 -2.65
C LEU A 274 -7.18 16.81 -3.51
N LEU A 275 -5.89 17.14 -3.50
CA LEU A 275 -5.35 18.28 -4.25
C LEU A 275 -5.34 18.09 -5.77
N ILE A 276 -5.34 16.82 -6.24
CA ILE A 276 -5.22 16.56 -7.68
C ILE A 276 -6.48 16.93 -8.48
N GLY A 277 -7.65 17.02 -7.87
CA GLY A 277 -8.96 17.33 -8.44
C GLY A 277 -8.96 17.89 -9.87
N ASP A 278 -8.92 19.23 -9.98
CA ASP A 278 -8.97 19.92 -11.28
C ASP A 278 -7.71 19.76 -12.14
N PHE A 279 -6.57 19.42 -11.53
CA PHE A 279 -5.30 19.24 -12.25
C PHE A 279 -5.33 18.06 -13.22
N GLN A 280 -6.18 17.06 -13.01
CA GLN A 280 -6.34 15.91 -13.94
C GLN A 280 -6.82 16.35 -15.33
N ARG A 281 -7.52 17.47 -15.44
CA ARG A 281 -8.02 18.05 -16.70
C ARG A 281 -7.04 19.04 -17.33
N SER A 282 -5.85 19.20 -16.77
CA SER A 282 -4.83 20.13 -17.25
C SER A 282 -4.36 19.78 -18.68
N LYS A 283 -4.21 20.79 -19.54
CA LYS A 283 -3.56 20.64 -20.85
C LYS A 283 -2.09 20.20 -20.74
N ASN A 284 -1.46 20.46 -19.61
CA ASN A 284 -0.05 20.15 -19.34
C ASN A 284 0.09 18.96 -18.35
N LEU A 285 -0.83 18.02 -18.38
CA LEU A 285 -0.87 16.91 -17.42
C LEU A 285 0.46 16.16 -17.32
N GLY A 286 1.09 15.84 -18.45
CA GLY A 286 2.36 15.12 -18.47
C GLY A 286 3.51 15.89 -17.82
N ARG A 287 3.59 17.22 -18.02
CA ARG A 287 4.58 18.05 -17.33
C ARG A 287 4.33 18.10 -15.81
N LEU A 288 3.06 18.18 -15.41
CA LEU A 288 2.68 18.17 -14.01
C LEU A 288 3.05 16.85 -13.34
N MET A 289 2.82 15.70 -14.02
CA MET A 289 3.22 14.37 -13.54
C MET A 289 4.73 14.31 -13.29
N LEU A 290 5.54 14.74 -14.24
CA LEU A 290 6.99 14.74 -14.09
C LEU A 290 7.45 15.72 -12.99
N ALA A 291 6.81 16.89 -12.88
CA ALA A 291 7.12 17.89 -11.85
C ALA A 291 6.79 17.37 -10.44
N THR A 292 5.63 16.72 -10.24
CA THR A 292 5.27 16.15 -8.93
C THR A 292 6.20 15.00 -8.55
N ALA A 293 6.60 14.15 -9.49
CA ALA A 293 7.56 13.09 -9.25
C ALA A 293 8.96 13.64 -8.87
N LEU A 294 9.45 14.67 -9.57
CA LEU A 294 10.71 15.34 -9.22
C LEU A 294 10.63 16.06 -7.88
N ALA A 295 9.54 16.78 -7.62
CA ALA A 295 9.34 17.46 -6.35
C ALA A 295 9.26 16.48 -5.16
N SER A 296 8.70 15.28 -5.34
CA SER A 296 8.72 14.25 -4.31
C SER A 296 10.15 13.83 -3.95
N CYS A 297 11.03 13.68 -4.95
CA CYS A 297 12.44 13.39 -4.72
C CYS A 297 13.17 14.54 -3.99
N PHE A 298 12.85 15.78 -4.28
CA PHE A 298 13.41 16.93 -3.56
C PHE A 298 13.10 16.86 -2.05
N PHE A 299 11.87 16.55 -1.68
CA PHE A 299 11.51 16.36 -0.27
C PHE A 299 12.13 15.11 0.36
N LEU A 300 12.34 14.04 -0.41
CA LEU A 300 13.12 12.88 0.07
C LEU A 300 14.58 13.26 0.34
N TYR A 301 15.22 14.07 -0.51
CA TYR A 301 16.55 14.61 -0.21
C TYR A 301 16.54 15.48 1.05
N GLY A 302 15.55 16.35 1.22
CA GLY A 302 15.36 17.12 2.44
C GLY A 302 15.29 16.22 3.68
N PHE A 303 14.51 15.14 3.62
CA PHE A 303 14.43 14.13 4.69
C PHE A 303 15.78 13.47 4.97
N THR A 304 16.51 13.01 3.93
CA THR A 304 17.82 12.35 4.11
C THR A 304 18.90 13.30 4.63
N VAL A 305 18.87 14.58 4.25
CA VAL A 305 19.78 15.62 4.77
C VAL A 305 19.48 15.90 6.23
N MET A 306 18.21 16.07 6.61
CA MET A 306 17.84 16.33 8.00
C MET A 306 18.23 15.18 8.93
N THR A 307 17.96 13.94 8.53
CA THR A 307 18.36 12.75 9.29
C THR A 307 19.88 12.55 9.38
N SER A 308 20.64 13.15 8.47
CA SER A 308 22.12 13.08 8.49
C SER A 308 22.77 14.17 9.34
N ILE A 309 22.20 15.39 9.35
CA ILE A 309 22.83 16.58 9.96
C ILE A 309 22.27 16.87 11.36
N LEU A 310 20.95 16.86 11.50
CA LEU A 310 20.26 17.25 12.74
C LEU A 310 19.75 16.00 13.46
N LYS A 311 20.63 15.37 14.24
CA LYS A 311 20.25 14.28 15.12
C LYS A 311 19.74 14.85 16.45
N HIS A 312 18.74 14.21 17.07
CA HIS A 312 18.27 14.52 18.42
C HIS A 312 17.64 15.92 18.61
N SER A 313 16.86 16.38 17.64
CA SER A 313 16.24 17.72 17.71
C SER A 313 14.76 17.65 17.34
N ASP A 314 13.89 18.24 18.16
CA ASP A 314 12.45 18.37 17.87
C ASP A 314 12.20 19.09 16.52
N LEU A 315 13.07 20.04 16.18
CA LEU A 315 13.03 20.73 14.90
C LEU A 315 13.31 19.77 13.74
N ALA A 316 14.30 18.86 13.89
CA ALA A 316 14.59 17.85 12.87
C ALA A 316 13.39 16.91 12.67
N PHE A 317 12.76 16.49 13.75
CA PHE A 317 11.55 15.66 13.69
C PHE A 317 10.40 16.35 12.95
N ALA A 318 10.11 17.62 13.30
CA ALA A 318 9.07 18.40 12.63
C ALA A 318 9.34 18.59 11.13
N ILE A 319 10.60 18.87 10.73
CA ILE A 319 11.00 18.99 9.34
C ILE A 319 10.87 17.63 8.62
N CYS A 320 11.29 16.54 9.27
CA CYS A 320 11.16 15.18 8.72
C CYS A 320 9.69 14.81 8.46
N ILE A 321 8.78 15.10 9.41
CA ILE A 321 7.32 14.94 9.21
C ILE A 321 6.87 15.73 7.99
N GLY A 322 7.25 17.00 7.86
CA GLY A 322 6.92 17.84 6.71
C GLY A 322 7.45 17.27 5.38
N CYS A 323 8.69 16.78 5.39
CA CYS A 323 9.31 16.19 4.21
C CYS A 323 8.60 14.90 3.76
N VAL A 324 8.33 13.96 4.67
CA VAL A 324 7.67 12.69 4.31
C VAL A 324 6.20 12.92 3.93
N PHE A 325 5.52 13.88 4.56
CA PHE A 325 4.18 14.32 4.17
C PHE A 325 4.18 14.84 2.73
N ALA A 326 5.05 15.80 2.40
CA ALA A 326 5.12 16.41 1.08
C ALA A 326 5.55 15.40 0.01
N ALA A 327 6.55 14.56 0.29
CA ALA A 327 7.00 13.52 -0.62
C ALA A 327 5.87 12.53 -0.94
N SER A 328 5.13 12.06 0.07
CA SER A 328 3.98 11.18 -0.11
C SER A 328 2.83 11.84 -0.85
N ALA A 329 2.53 13.11 -0.58
CA ALA A 329 1.49 13.85 -1.27
C ALA A 329 1.78 13.95 -2.78
N LEU A 330 2.97 14.39 -3.12
CA LEU A 330 3.40 14.59 -4.51
C LEU A 330 3.51 13.26 -5.28
N ASN A 331 4.01 12.20 -4.63
CA ASN A 331 4.08 10.90 -5.25
C ASN A 331 2.67 10.29 -5.45
N SER A 332 1.74 10.49 -4.51
CA SER A 332 0.34 10.08 -4.68
C SER A 332 -0.35 10.85 -5.80
N MET A 333 -0.09 12.16 -5.95
CA MET A 333 -0.57 12.95 -7.09
C MET A 333 -0.09 12.34 -8.41
N PHE A 334 1.21 12.02 -8.53
CA PHE A 334 1.76 11.34 -9.70
C PHE A 334 1.04 10.03 -10.00
N MET A 335 0.90 9.15 -8.99
CA MET A 335 0.27 7.84 -9.13
C MET A 335 -1.17 7.92 -9.62
N ILE A 336 -1.95 8.85 -9.08
CA ILE A 336 -3.36 9.04 -9.48
C ILE A 336 -3.44 9.57 -10.92
N MET A 337 -2.60 10.53 -11.29
CA MET A 337 -2.55 11.03 -12.67
C MET A 337 -2.17 9.91 -13.65
N ALA A 338 -1.16 9.10 -13.32
CA ALA A 338 -0.75 7.95 -14.13
C ALA A 338 -1.90 6.95 -14.30
N LEU A 339 -2.54 6.56 -13.19
CA LEU A 339 -3.69 5.65 -13.21
C LEU A 339 -4.84 6.21 -14.05
N THR A 340 -5.16 7.49 -13.92
CA THR A 340 -6.23 8.15 -14.68
C THR A 340 -5.95 8.11 -16.19
N VAL A 341 -4.71 8.43 -16.61
CA VAL A 341 -4.33 8.35 -18.04
C VAL A 341 -4.45 6.93 -18.57
N LEU A 342 -3.98 5.94 -17.80
CA LEU A 342 -4.09 4.53 -18.17
C LEU A 342 -5.56 4.11 -18.31
N GLN A 343 -6.42 4.46 -17.36
CA GLN A 343 -7.85 4.13 -17.36
C GLN A 343 -8.61 4.75 -18.54
N LEU A 344 -8.30 6.00 -18.90
CA LEU A 344 -9.00 6.72 -19.96
C LEU A 344 -8.59 6.27 -21.37
N ARG A 345 -7.36 5.76 -21.54
CA ARG A 345 -6.79 5.44 -22.85
C ARG A 345 -6.75 3.95 -23.15
N VAL A 346 -6.94 3.09 -22.17
CA VAL A 346 -6.90 1.64 -22.40
C VAL A 346 -8.19 1.18 -23.08
N PRO A 347 -8.11 0.31 -24.12
CA PRO A 347 -9.27 -0.35 -24.72
C PRO A 347 -10.07 -1.13 -23.66
N GLU A 348 -11.41 -1.18 -23.82
CA GLU A 348 -12.29 -1.83 -22.82
C GLU A 348 -11.93 -3.30 -22.58
N GLU A 349 -11.57 -4.02 -23.64
CA GLU A 349 -11.22 -5.44 -23.61
C GLU A 349 -9.93 -5.72 -22.82
N LEU A 350 -9.02 -4.75 -22.75
CA LEU A 350 -7.72 -4.88 -22.10
C LEU A 350 -7.66 -4.17 -20.73
N ARG A 351 -8.71 -3.41 -20.37
CA ARG A 351 -8.71 -2.56 -19.16
C ARG A 351 -8.35 -3.32 -17.89
N GLY A 352 -9.00 -4.45 -17.64
CA GLY A 352 -8.70 -5.26 -16.44
C GLY A 352 -7.28 -5.80 -16.40
N ARG A 353 -6.72 -6.18 -17.56
CA ARG A 353 -5.36 -6.75 -17.68
C ARG A 353 -4.29 -5.68 -17.46
N VAL A 354 -4.41 -4.54 -18.12
CA VAL A 354 -3.46 -3.43 -18.03
C VAL A 354 -3.48 -2.80 -16.62
N LEU A 355 -4.67 -2.55 -16.07
CA LEU A 355 -4.80 -1.99 -14.73
C LEU A 355 -4.38 -2.98 -13.64
N GLY A 356 -4.56 -4.29 -13.86
CA GLY A 356 -4.04 -5.34 -12.98
C GLY A 356 -2.51 -5.31 -12.92
N ILE A 357 -1.83 -5.22 -14.08
CA ILE A 357 -0.37 -5.10 -14.16
C ILE A 357 0.10 -3.80 -13.48
N HIS A 358 -0.57 -2.66 -13.76
CA HIS A 358 -0.24 -1.41 -13.09
C HIS A 358 -0.42 -1.51 -11.57
N GLY A 359 -1.47 -2.19 -11.09
CA GLY A 359 -1.70 -2.40 -9.65
C GLY A 359 -0.57 -3.16 -8.94
N MET A 360 0.18 -3.99 -9.67
CA MET A 360 1.33 -4.70 -9.10
C MET A 360 2.47 -3.76 -8.65
N CYS A 361 2.51 -2.51 -9.13
CA CYS A 361 3.52 -1.53 -8.72
C CYS A 361 3.51 -1.27 -7.20
N TYR A 362 2.36 -1.40 -6.52
CA TYR A 362 2.28 -1.23 -5.06
C TYR A 362 3.11 -2.25 -4.27
N SER A 363 3.32 -3.44 -4.81
CA SER A 363 4.21 -4.44 -4.20
C SER A 363 5.70 -4.10 -4.38
N PHE A 364 6.05 -3.12 -5.23
CA PHE A 364 7.43 -2.68 -5.42
C PHE A 364 7.95 -1.74 -4.33
N GLY A 365 7.06 -1.11 -3.55
CA GLY A 365 7.48 -0.28 -2.41
C GLY A 365 8.32 -1.05 -1.39
N PRO A 366 7.81 -2.14 -0.80
CA PRO A 366 8.60 -2.97 0.13
C PRO A 366 9.79 -3.66 -0.54
N LEU A 367 9.73 -4.00 -1.86
CA LEU A 367 10.91 -4.49 -2.60
C LEU A 367 11.98 -3.42 -2.77
N GLY A 368 11.59 -2.16 -2.97
CA GLY A 368 12.52 -1.04 -2.92
C GLY A 368 13.20 -0.92 -1.56
N GLY A 369 12.47 -1.26 -0.49
CA GLY A 369 13.02 -1.39 0.86
C GLY A 369 14.12 -2.44 0.98
N LEU A 370 14.06 -3.57 0.24
CA LEU A 370 15.15 -4.55 0.18
C LEU A 370 16.41 -3.93 -0.43
N ALA A 371 16.27 -3.22 -1.55
CA ALA A 371 17.40 -2.53 -2.18
C ALA A 371 17.97 -1.45 -1.25
N ALA A 372 17.12 -0.66 -0.60
CA ALA A 372 17.52 0.36 0.36
C ALA A 372 18.25 -0.24 1.58
N GLY A 373 17.68 -1.32 2.15
CA GLY A 373 18.27 -2.02 3.31
C GLY A 373 19.62 -2.64 3.01
N ALA A 374 19.78 -3.24 1.83
CA ALA A 374 21.07 -3.77 1.38
C ALA A 374 22.11 -2.66 1.15
N LEU A 375 21.70 -1.55 0.51
CA LEU A 375 22.57 -0.40 0.28
C LEU A 375 23.00 0.28 1.58
N ALA A 376 22.12 0.32 2.59
CA ALA A 376 22.40 0.97 3.87
C ALA A 376 23.61 0.36 4.61
N GLY A 377 23.94 -0.91 4.33
CA GLY A 377 25.14 -1.57 4.87
C GLY A 377 26.45 -1.05 4.25
N TYR A 378 26.41 -0.44 3.08
CA TYR A 378 27.59 0.07 2.38
C TYR A 378 27.76 1.59 2.51
N VAL A 379 26.64 2.32 2.66
CA VAL A 379 26.68 3.78 2.78
C VAL A 379 26.16 4.21 4.14
N THR A 380 24.92 4.65 4.23
CA THR A 380 24.16 4.90 5.47
C THR A 380 22.70 4.71 5.12
N THR A 381 21.81 4.61 6.11
CA THR A 381 20.37 4.54 5.85
C THR A 381 19.88 5.73 5.04
N SER A 382 20.28 6.95 5.42
CA SER A 382 19.97 8.17 4.67
C SER A 382 20.61 8.18 3.28
N GLY A 383 21.85 7.73 3.16
CA GLY A 383 22.58 7.61 1.88
C GLY A 383 21.90 6.63 0.93
N ALA A 384 21.41 5.49 1.43
CA ALA A 384 20.70 4.51 0.61
C ALA A 384 19.41 5.11 -0.02
N ILE A 385 18.62 5.85 0.75
CA ILE A 385 17.43 6.53 0.23
C ILE A 385 17.82 7.65 -0.75
N ALA A 386 18.90 8.40 -0.49
CA ALA A 386 19.39 9.42 -1.43
C ALA A 386 19.83 8.80 -2.77
N VAL A 387 20.48 7.62 -2.75
CA VAL A 387 20.85 6.89 -3.98
C VAL A 387 19.61 6.45 -4.76
N LEU A 388 18.61 5.86 -4.09
CA LEU A 388 17.36 5.45 -4.76
C LEU A 388 16.60 6.65 -5.32
N ALA A 389 16.52 7.76 -4.58
CA ALA A 389 15.94 9.00 -5.08
C ALA A 389 16.71 9.53 -6.30
N SER A 390 18.05 9.42 -6.31
CA SER A 390 18.88 9.80 -7.47
C SER A 390 18.60 8.93 -8.70
N CYS A 391 18.45 7.61 -8.52
CA CYS A 391 18.05 6.70 -9.59
C CYS A 391 16.68 7.10 -10.16
N TYR A 392 15.73 7.48 -9.29
CA TYR A 392 14.41 7.92 -9.73
C TYR A 392 14.47 9.25 -10.48
N VAL A 393 15.22 10.24 -9.98
CA VAL A 393 15.46 11.51 -10.68
C VAL A 393 16.11 11.27 -12.05
N ALA A 394 17.13 10.42 -12.12
CA ALA A 394 17.80 10.09 -13.38
C ALA A 394 16.83 9.47 -14.39
N LEU A 395 15.97 8.54 -13.95
CA LEU A 395 14.95 7.94 -14.79
C LEU A 395 13.92 8.98 -15.29
N ILE A 396 13.41 9.85 -14.39
CA ILE A 396 12.47 10.91 -14.74
C ILE A 396 13.12 11.86 -15.75
N ALA A 397 14.36 12.29 -15.52
CA ALA A 397 15.10 13.18 -16.42
C ALA A 397 15.32 12.53 -17.79
N PHE A 398 15.73 11.27 -17.83
CA PHE A 398 15.89 10.52 -19.08
C PHE A 398 14.58 10.45 -19.87
N ILE A 399 13.46 10.12 -19.21
CA ILE A 399 12.14 10.07 -19.84
C ILE A 399 11.70 11.46 -20.30
N ALA A 400 11.88 12.47 -19.46
CA ALA A 400 11.53 13.85 -19.79
C ALA A 400 12.30 14.39 -21.02
N LEU A 401 13.56 14.02 -21.17
CA LEU A 401 14.38 14.43 -22.32
C LEU A 401 14.08 13.63 -23.58
N ARG A 402 13.94 12.31 -23.46
CA ARG A 402 13.86 11.40 -24.61
C ARG A 402 12.46 11.25 -25.20
N TYR A 403 11.40 11.36 -24.37
CA TYR A 403 10.03 11.03 -24.77
C TYR A 403 9.09 12.24 -24.67
N SER A 404 8.94 12.95 -25.79
CA SER A 404 8.02 14.09 -25.90
C SER A 404 6.55 13.71 -25.68
N VAL A 405 6.19 12.46 -25.97
CA VAL A 405 4.82 11.93 -25.78
C VAL A 405 4.34 12.14 -24.34
N ILE A 406 5.19 11.90 -23.33
CA ILE A 406 4.82 12.10 -21.94
C ILE A 406 4.71 13.59 -21.61
N ARG A 407 5.66 14.44 -22.05
CA ARG A 407 5.62 15.88 -21.77
C ARG A 407 4.39 16.58 -22.35
N ASN A 408 3.88 16.06 -23.47
CA ASN A 408 2.76 16.63 -24.20
C ASN A 408 1.42 15.94 -23.88
N LEU A 409 1.38 15.06 -22.85
CA LEU A 409 0.15 14.46 -22.39
C LEU A 409 -0.82 15.53 -21.91
N SER A 410 -2.05 15.50 -22.47
CA SER A 410 -3.18 16.30 -22.04
C SER A 410 -4.17 15.44 -21.25
N GLY A 411 -4.73 16.02 -20.19
CA GLY A 411 -5.83 15.42 -19.44
C GLY A 411 -7.22 15.72 -20.06
N GLN A 412 -7.25 16.46 -21.17
CA GLN A 412 -8.48 16.68 -21.92
C GLN A 412 -8.66 15.52 -22.92
N THR A 413 -9.77 14.83 -22.84
CA THR A 413 -10.22 13.94 -23.91
C THR A 413 -10.52 14.80 -25.13
N THR A 414 -9.75 14.63 -26.21
CA THR A 414 -10.08 15.16 -27.55
C THR A 414 -11.33 14.50 -28.07
#